data_42d64993918192029f16151c2d05559e
#
_entry.id   42d64993918192029f16151c2d05559e
#
_cell.length_a   1.000
_cell.length_b   1.000
_cell.length_c   1.000
_cell.angle_alpha   90.00
_cell.angle_beta   90.00
_cell.angle_gamma   90.00
#
_symmetry.space_group_name_H-M   'P 1'
#
loop_
_entity.id
_entity.type
_entity.pdbx_description
1 polymer ?
#
loop_
_entity_poly.entity_id
_entity_poly.type
_entity_poly.pdbx_seq_one_letter_code
_entity_poly.pdbx_strand_id
1 'polypeptide(L)'
;MFVRQPYPWLKAYLDAHLPELEGVRTPKDLKKARGWFKALLKYFRRRNLSTARQQKNYVVDVRNAIRSRFGEDHPALQVVGFDEQTWSEINQPIHDRVEDRLQNTQFLKDPDAIVKRAEALLSNKTSTWADLAVGLGVVIGRRLSELLGYRTKLEPKTEFSVLFTGQLKHQGVLDGF
;
A
#
# COMPACT_ATOMS: atom_id res chain seq x y z
N MET A 1 -10.21 8.82 -5.97
CA MET A 1 -9.05 8.57 -5.08
C MET A 1 -9.55 7.77 -3.86
N PHE A 2 -9.17 6.50 -3.72
CA PHE A 2 -9.57 5.71 -2.55
C PHE A 2 -8.74 6.15 -1.34
N VAL A 3 -9.32 6.96 -0.48
CA VAL A 3 -8.72 7.28 0.82
C VAL A 3 -8.87 6.04 1.70
N ARG A 4 -7.76 5.43 2.07
CA ARG A 4 -7.73 4.33 3.03
C ARG A 4 -8.42 4.78 4.32
N GLN A 5 -9.39 4.02 4.78
CA GLN A 5 -10.02 4.29 6.09
C GLN A 5 -8.99 4.04 7.20
N PRO A 6 -8.79 4.99 8.10
CA PRO A 6 -7.89 4.80 9.23
C PRO A 6 -8.38 3.67 10.14
N TYR A 7 -7.48 3.04 10.87
CA TYR A 7 -7.83 2.03 11.86
C TYR A 7 -8.85 2.58 12.88
N PRO A 8 -9.81 1.77 13.35
CA PRO A 8 -10.87 2.24 14.27
C PRO A 8 -10.35 3.01 15.49
N TRP A 9 -9.25 2.56 16.07
CA TRP A 9 -8.61 3.21 17.21
C TRP A 9 -7.99 4.58 16.86
N LEU A 10 -7.43 4.70 15.64
CA LEU A 10 -6.89 5.97 15.17
C LEU A 10 -8.01 6.94 14.82
N LYS A 11 -9.07 6.41 14.21
CA LYS A 11 -10.28 7.20 13.93
C LYS A 11 -10.85 7.77 15.21
N ALA A 12 -11.04 6.95 16.25
CA ALA A 12 -11.55 7.41 17.55
C ALA A 12 -10.65 8.51 18.17
N TYR A 13 -9.33 8.37 18.08
CA TYR A 13 -8.39 9.41 18.54
C TYR A 13 -8.55 10.70 17.73
N LEU A 14 -8.64 10.60 16.42
CA LEU A 14 -8.80 11.75 15.53
C LEU A 14 -10.14 12.45 15.75
N ASP A 15 -11.23 11.71 15.89
CA ASP A 15 -12.55 12.28 16.17
C ASP A 15 -12.54 13.11 17.46
N ALA A 16 -11.81 12.66 18.49
CA ALA A 16 -11.69 13.35 19.77
C ALA A 16 -10.75 14.57 19.76
N HIS A 17 -9.62 14.49 19.05
CA HIS A 17 -8.53 15.45 19.21
C HIS A 17 -8.28 16.32 17.97
N LEU A 18 -8.75 15.93 16.78
CA LEU A 18 -8.56 16.72 15.56
C LEU A 18 -9.19 18.12 15.66
N PRO A 19 -10.34 18.32 16.33
CA PRO A 19 -10.93 19.65 16.54
C PRO A 19 -9.99 20.65 17.22
N GLU A 20 -9.05 20.18 18.03
CA GLU A 20 -8.05 21.06 18.67
C GLU A 20 -7.18 21.83 17.66
N LEU A 21 -7.05 21.34 16.43
CA LEU A 21 -6.31 21.99 15.36
C LEU A 21 -7.10 23.06 14.60
N GLU A 22 -8.41 23.17 14.78
CA GLU A 22 -9.26 24.14 14.06
C GLU A 22 -8.82 25.59 14.28
N GLY A 23 -8.26 25.90 15.45
CA GLY A 23 -7.73 27.23 15.77
C GLY A 23 -6.32 27.52 15.25
N VAL A 24 -5.68 26.61 14.55
CA VAL A 24 -4.34 26.79 13.97
C VAL A 24 -4.46 27.45 12.62
N ARG A 25 -4.36 28.79 12.58
CA ARG A 25 -4.55 29.59 11.36
C ARG A 25 -3.30 30.34 10.92
N THR A 26 -2.37 30.56 11.84
CA THR A 26 -1.19 31.40 11.59
C THR A 26 0.10 30.64 11.96
N PRO A 27 1.26 31.09 11.49
CA PRO A 27 2.55 30.54 11.91
C PRO A 27 2.79 30.59 13.42
N LYS A 28 2.17 31.54 14.14
CA LYS A 28 2.26 31.61 15.61
C LYS A 28 1.58 30.43 16.30
N ASP A 29 0.55 29.88 15.69
CA ASP A 29 -0.21 28.75 16.22
C ASP A 29 0.48 27.40 16.02
N LEU A 30 1.57 27.36 15.23
CA LEU A 30 2.32 26.13 14.94
C LEU A 30 2.88 25.46 16.21
N LYS A 31 3.14 26.25 17.27
CA LYS A 31 3.55 25.68 18.56
C LYS A 31 2.47 24.75 19.14
N LYS A 32 1.19 25.13 18.99
CA LYS A 32 0.05 24.30 19.41
C LYS A 32 -0.03 23.02 18.60
N ALA A 33 0.09 23.12 17.27
CA ALA A 33 0.08 21.95 16.39
C ALA A 33 1.26 21.01 16.64
N ARG A 34 2.46 21.53 16.92
CA ARG A 34 3.62 20.72 17.36
C ARG A 34 3.34 20.00 18.68
N GLY A 35 2.73 20.68 19.65
CA GLY A 35 2.33 20.08 20.92
C GLY A 35 1.32 18.93 20.71
N TRP A 36 0.35 19.15 19.88
CA TRP A 36 -0.64 18.16 19.49
C TRP A 36 0.02 16.94 18.82
N PHE A 37 0.93 17.15 17.88
CA PHE A 37 1.64 16.06 17.23
C PHE A 37 2.51 15.25 18.21
N LYS A 38 3.20 15.93 19.15
CA LYS A 38 3.93 15.23 20.22
C LYS A 38 3.02 14.35 21.08
N ALA A 39 1.82 14.82 21.40
CA ALA A 39 0.83 14.03 22.13
C ALA A 39 0.37 12.80 21.34
N LEU A 40 0.14 12.94 20.04
CA LEU A 40 -0.16 11.83 19.14
C LEU A 40 0.96 10.79 19.11
N LEU A 41 2.22 11.22 18.98
CA LEU A 41 3.36 10.29 19.00
C LEU A 41 3.48 9.56 20.35
N LYS A 42 3.17 10.23 21.46
CA LYS A 42 3.09 9.60 22.79
C LYS A 42 1.95 8.56 22.83
N TYR A 43 0.82 8.85 22.23
CA TYR A 43 -0.30 7.92 22.10
C TYR A 43 0.10 6.69 21.27
N PHE A 44 0.82 6.86 20.15
CA PHE A 44 1.35 5.75 19.36
C PHE A 44 2.28 4.84 20.16
N ARG A 45 3.20 5.43 20.96
CA ARG A 45 4.09 4.65 21.83
C ARG A 45 3.34 3.79 22.84
N ARG A 46 2.24 4.30 23.42
CA ARG A 46 1.36 3.52 24.33
C ARG A 46 0.67 2.35 23.63
N ARG A 47 0.64 2.36 22.31
CA ARG A 47 0.14 1.27 21.47
C ARG A 47 1.24 0.39 20.87
N ASN A 48 2.42 0.41 21.48
CA ASN A 48 3.59 -0.35 21.03
C ASN A 48 4.11 0.05 19.63
N LEU A 49 3.77 1.25 19.17
CA LEU A 49 4.32 1.85 17.95
C LEU A 49 5.44 2.81 18.36
N SER A 50 6.62 2.29 18.65
CA SER A 50 7.71 3.04 19.27
C SER A 50 8.62 3.75 18.26
N THR A 51 8.72 3.24 17.03
CA THR A 51 9.63 3.76 16.00
C THR A 51 8.90 4.57 14.94
N ALA A 52 9.58 5.53 14.32
CA ALA A 52 9.05 6.33 13.22
C ALA A 52 8.60 5.44 12.04
N ARG A 53 9.32 4.35 11.78
CA ARG A 53 8.97 3.38 10.74
C ARG A 53 7.61 2.70 11.01
N GLN A 54 7.33 2.33 12.26
CA GLN A 54 6.03 1.75 12.65
C GLN A 54 4.91 2.80 12.56
N GLN A 55 5.21 4.06 12.85
CA GLN A 55 4.26 5.17 12.88
C GLN A 55 3.96 5.76 11.49
N LYS A 56 4.85 5.54 10.50
CA LYS A 56 4.84 6.15 9.17
C LYS A 56 3.45 6.20 8.53
N ASN A 57 2.79 5.06 8.41
CA ASN A 57 1.51 4.96 7.73
C ASN A 57 0.40 5.69 8.49
N TYR A 58 0.44 5.64 9.82
CA TYR A 58 -0.53 6.34 10.67
C TYR A 58 -0.36 7.86 10.60
N VAL A 59 0.88 8.34 10.51
CA VAL A 59 1.16 9.77 10.31
C VAL A 59 0.61 10.25 8.96
N VAL A 60 0.72 9.43 7.91
CA VAL A 60 0.11 9.73 6.60
C VAL A 60 -1.42 9.79 6.72
N ASP A 61 -2.04 8.81 7.39
CA ASP A 61 -3.50 8.79 7.61
C ASP A 61 -3.97 10.04 8.39
N VAL A 62 -3.20 10.47 9.41
CA VAL A 62 -3.46 11.70 10.17
C VAL A 62 -3.39 12.95 9.28
N ARG A 63 -2.35 13.08 8.45
CA ARG A 63 -2.22 14.20 7.52
C ARG A 63 -3.38 14.22 6.51
N ASN A 64 -3.81 13.07 6.04
CA ASN A 64 -4.98 12.97 5.15
C ASN A 64 -6.27 13.39 5.87
N ALA A 65 -6.44 13.03 7.14
CA ALA A 65 -7.57 13.48 7.94
C ALA A 65 -7.58 15.01 8.16
N ILE A 66 -6.40 15.61 8.39
CA ILE A 66 -6.25 17.08 8.49
C ILE A 66 -6.66 17.74 7.16
N ARG A 67 -6.15 17.24 6.02
CA ARG A 67 -6.50 17.74 4.69
C ARG A 67 -8.00 17.64 4.42
N SER A 68 -8.57 16.49 4.69
CA SER A 68 -10.00 16.23 4.47
C SER A 68 -10.90 17.16 5.29
N ARG A 69 -10.48 17.50 6.52
CA ARG A 69 -11.31 18.33 7.42
C ARG A 69 -11.09 19.83 7.25
N PHE A 70 -9.84 20.25 7.02
CA PHE A 70 -9.45 21.65 7.09
C PHE A 70 -8.88 22.20 5.78
N GLY A 71 -8.69 21.35 4.76
CA GLY A 71 -8.11 21.74 3.47
C GLY A 71 -6.63 21.41 3.33
N GLU A 72 -6.16 21.46 2.07
CA GLU A 72 -4.78 21.09 1.70
C GLU A 72 -3.72 22.05 2.26
N ASP A 73 -4.08 23.32 2.43
CA ASP A 73 -3.15 24.39 2.85
C ASP A 73 -3.17 24.64 4.36
N HIS A 74 -3.79 23.76 5.15
CA HIS A 74 -3.92 23.99 6.58
C HIS A 74 -2.55 24.04 7.27
N PRO A 75 -2.25 25.11 8.07
CA PRO A 75 -0.91 25.35 8.62
C PRO A 75 -0.36 24.20 9.47
N ALA A 76 -1.22 23.45 10.15
CA ALA A 76 -0.78 22.29 10.93
C ALA A 76 -0.01 21.26 10.09
N LEU A 77 -0.26 21.16 8.78
CA LEU A 77 0.45 20.24 7.87
C LEU A 77 1.95 20.52 7.76
N GLN A 78 2.39 21.72 8.10
CA GLN A 78 3.81 22.08 8.12
C GLN A 78 4.58 21.43 9.27
N VAL A 79 3.87 21.07 10.35
CA VAL A 79 4.51 20.56 11.58
C VAL A 79 4.00 19.20 12.03
N VAL A 80 2.86 18.75 11.48
CA VAL A 80 2.35 17.40 11.71
C VAL A 80 2.96 16.46 10.69
N GLY A 81 4.04 15.83 11.08
CA GLY A 81 4.80 14.91 10.23
C GLY A 81 6.21 14.70 10.78
N PHE A 82 6.92 13.77 10.19
CA PHE A 82 8.36 13.63 10.43
C PHE A 82 9.12 14.66 9.59
N ASP A 83 10.31 15.06 10.07
CA ASP A 83 11.23 15.87 9.30
C ASP A 83 11.83 15.08 8.12
N GLU A 84 12.49 15.79 7.22
CA GLU A 84 13.06 15.23 6.00
C GLU A 84 14.11 14.15 6.29
N GLN A 85 14.93 14.35 7.31
CA GLN A 85 15.93 13.37 7.72
C GLN A 85 15.28 12.06 8.18
N THR A 86 14.28 12.15 9.07
CA THR A 86 13.51 10.97 9.53
C THR A 86 12.81 10.26 8.37
N TRP A 87 12.25 11.01 7.41
CA TRP A 87 11.64 10.40 6.22
C TRP A 87 12.67 9.69 5.35
N SER A 88 13.85 10.28 5.15
CA SER A 88 14.97 9.67 4.44
C SER A 88 15.38 8.36 5.09
N GLU A 89 15.62 8.36 6.39
CA GLU A 89 16.00 7.17 7.16
C GLU A 89 14.95 6.04 7.09
N ILE A 90 13.65 6.40 7.13
CA ILE A 90 12.56 5.43 6.98
C ILE A 90 12.56 4.80 5.58
N ASN A 91 12.86 5.58 4.56
CA ASN A 91 12.76 5.15 3.17
C ASN A 91 14.05 4.49 2.65
N GLN A 92 15.22 4.81 3.21
CA GLN A 92 16.51 4.27 2.79
C GLN A 92 16.49 2.73 2.61
N PRO A 93 15.99 1.94 3.56
CA PRO A 93 15.96 0.48 3.39
C PRO A 93 15.05 -0.01 2.25
N ILE A 94 14.15 0.85 1.75
CA ILE A 94 13.33 0.53 0.58
C ILE A 94 14.13 0.79 -0.70
N HIS A 95 14.84 1.91 -0.73
CA HIS A 95 15.74 2.25 -1.85
C HIS A 95 16.85 1.20 -1.99
N ASP A 96 17.51 0.85 -0.88
CA ASP A 96 18.57 -0.17 -0.86
C ASP A 96 18.07 -1.52 -1.40
N ARG A 97 16.85 -1.94 -1.04
CA ARG A 97 16.26 -3.17 -1.56
C ARG A 97 15.90 -3.09 -3.05
N VAL A 98 15.48 -1.92 -3.53
CA VAL A 98 15.19 -1.74 -4.95
C VAL A 98 16.50 -1.78 -5.74
N GLU A 99 17.52 -1.12 -5.26
CA GLU A 99 18.85 -1.11 -5.86
C GLU A 99 19.47 -2.51 -5.86
N ASP A 100 19.44 -3.22 -4.72
CA ASP A 100 19.88 -4.61 -4.63
C ASP A 100 19.16 -5.53 -5.62
N ARG A 101 17.84 -5.39 -5.77
CA ARG A 101 17.07 -6.14 -6.77
C ARG A 101 17.47 -5.82 -8.19
N LEU A 102 17.77 -4.55 -8.51
CA LEU A 102 18.20 -4.15 -9.84
C LEU A 102 19.59 -4.71 -10.16
N GLN A 103 20.52 -4.66 -9.20
CA GLN A 103 21.86 -5.21 -9.35
C GLN A 103 21.88 -6.74 -9.41
N ASN A 104 20.99 -7.39 -8.64
CA ASN A 104 20.88 -8.85 -8.56
C ASN A 104 19.73 -9.42 -9.41
N THR A 105 19.33 -8.71 -10.48
CA THR A 105 18.30 -9.20 -11.39
C THR A 105 18.79 -10.49 -12.07
N GLN A 106 18.07 -11.57 -11.81
CA GLN A 106 18.32 -12.85 -12.49
C GLN A 106 17.43 -12.95 -13.72
N PHE A 107 18.03 -13.16 -14.86
CA PHE A 107 17.30 -13.46 -16.09
C PHE A 107 16.91 -14.95 -16.09
N LEU A 108 15.70 -15.23 -16.51
CA LEU A 108 15.27 -16.60 -16.76
C LEU A 108 16.13 -17.15 -17.93
N LYS A 109 16.83 -18.26 -17.68
CA LYS A 109 17.70 -18.87 -18.69
C LYS A 109 16.91 -19.41 -19.88
N ASP A 110 15.73 -19.94 -19.63
CA ASP A 110 14.85 -20.54 -20.64
C ASP A 110 13.36 -20.21 -20.28
N PRO A 111 12.86 -19.07 -20.70
CA PRO A 111 11.45 -18.70 -20.48
C PRO A 111 10.48 -19.64 -21.22
N ASP A 112 10.87 -20.16 -22.39
CA ASP A 112 10.01 -21.05 -23.17
C ASP A 112 9.81 -22.40 -22.47
N ALA A 113 10.83 -22.94 -21.82
CA ALA A 113 10.69 -24.15 -21.03
C ALA A 113 9.73 -23.95 -19.84
N ILE A 114 9.73 -22.76 -19.24
CA ILE A 114 8.80 -22.43 -18.15
C ILE A 114 7.35 -22.39 -18.66
N VAL A 115 7.11 -21.74 -19.81
CA VAL A 115 5.78 -21.70 -20.43
C VAL A 115 5.31 -23.10 -20.82
N LYS A 116 6.14 -23.88 -21.50
CA LYS A 116 5.82 -25.28 -21.86
C LYS A 116 5.50 -26.14 -20.64
N ARG A 117 6.22 -25.94 -19.53
CA ARG A 117 5.92 -26.63 -18.28
C ARG A 117 4.56 -26.21 -17.70
N ALA A 118 4.24 -24.92 -17.75
CA ALA A 118 2.94 -24.42 -17.29
C ALA A 118 1.79 -24.99 -18.14
N GLU A 119 1.94 -25.02 -19.46
CA GLU A 119 0.98 -25.64 -20.39
C GLU A 119 0.78 -27.13 -20.09
N ALA A 120 1.87 -27.86 -19.84
CA ALA A 120 1.79 -29.28 -19.45
C ALA A 120 1.00 -29.48 -18.14
N LEU A 121 1.19 -28.60 -17.13
CA LEU A 121 0.43 -28.64 -15.89
C LEU A 121 -1.08 -28.36 -16.12
N LEU A 122 -1.39 -27.41 -17.00
CA LEU A 122 -2.78 -27.05 -17.30
C LEU A 122 -3.52 -28.09 -18.15
N SER A 123 -2.78 -28.79 -19.01
CA SER A 123 -3.35 -29.81 -19.92
C SER A 123 -3.47 -31.20 -19.28
N ASN A 124 -2.75 -31.43 -18.18
CA ASN A 124 -2.75 -32.75 -17.55
C ASN A 124 -3.99 -32.95 -16.69
N LYS A 125 -4.81 -33.97 -17.05
CA LYS A 125 -6.05 -34.31 -16.33
C LYS A 125 -5.85 -34.78 -14.89
N THR A 126 -4.62 -35.18 -14.52
CA THR A 126 -4.25 -35.60 -13.17
C THR A 126 -3.60 -34.50 -12.35
N SER A 127 -3.48 -33.30 -12.90
CA SER A 127 -2.92 -32.15 -12.17
C SER A 127 -3.73 -31.84 -10.92
N THR A 128 -3.00 -31.58 -9.83
CA THR A 128 -3.62 -31.08 -8.58
C THR A 128 -4.07 -29.63 -8.74
N TRP A 129 -4.90 -29.17 -7.81
CA TRP A 129 -5.30 -27.75 -7.80
C TRP A 129 -4.08 -26.81 -7.67
N ALA A 130 -3.03 -27.24 -6.97
CA ALA A 130 -1.79 -26.48 -6.81
C ALA A 130 -1.02 -26.39 -8.14
N ASP A 131 -0.95 -27.48 -8.91
CA ASP A 131 -0.35 -27.50 -10.25
C ASP A 131 -1.08 -26.55 -11.20
N LEU A 132 -2.42 -26.60 -11.18
CA LEU A 132 -3.25 -25.70 -11.99
C LEU A 132 -3.07 -24.23 -11.61
N ALA A 133 -2.98 -23.92 -10.30
CA ALA A 133 -2.74 -22.56 -9.83
C ALA A 133 -1.37 -22.04 -10.26
N VAL A 134 -0.33 -22.86 -10.19
CA VAL A 134 1.02 -22.50 -10.66
C VAL A 134 1.03 -22.29 -12.17
N GLY A 135 0.45 -23.22 -12.94
CA GLY A 135 0.34 -23.11 -14.40
C GLY A 135 -0.37 -21.84 -14.82
N LEU A 136 -1.53 -21.53 -14.24
CA LEU A 136 -2.26 -20.28 -14.47
C LEU A 136 -1.43 -19.06 -14.09
N GLY A 137 -0.76 -19.08 -12.92
CA GLY A 137 0.07 -17.98 -12.47
C GLY A 137 1.16 -17.61 -13.47
N VAL A 138 1.79 -18.59 -14.08
CA VAL A 138 2.79 -18.40 -15.12
C VAL A 138 2.17 -17.84 -16.39
N VAL A 139 1.11 -18.45 -16.91
CA VAL A 139 0.51 -18.08 -18.21
C VAL A 139 -0.11 -16.68 -18.20
N ILE A 140 -0.82 -16.31 -17.13
CA ILE A 140 -1.47 -15.00 -17.04
C ILE A 140 -0.65 -13.96 -16.26
N GLY A 141 0.53 -14.31 -15.76
CA GLY A 141 1.43 -13.37 -15.06
C GLY A 141 0.83 -12.79 -13.77
N ARG A 142 -0.07 -13.53 -13.09
CA ARG A 142 -0.74 -13.06 -11.88
C ARG A 142 -0.21 -13.76 -10.63
N ARG A 143 -0.33 -13.06 -9.49
CA ARG A 143 0.06 -13.61 -8.19
C ARG A 143 -0.90 -14.73 -7.78
N LEU A 144 -0.39 -15.80 -7.17
CA LEU A 144 -1.23 -16.89 -6.67
C LEU A 144 -2.32 -16.41 -5.70
N SER A 145 -2.02 -15.43 -4.84
CA SER A 145 -3.01 -14.83 -3.95
C SER A 145 -4.16 -14.11 -4.66
N GLU A 146 -3.93 -13.64 -5.88
CA GLU A 146 -4.97 -13.05 -6.72
C GLU A 146 -5.78 -14.15 -7.42
N LEU A 147 -5.12 -15.21 -7.91
CA LEU A 147 -5.78 -16.33 -8.58
C LEU A 147 -6.64 -17.17 -7.65
N LEU A 148 -6.16 -17.39 -6.43
CA LEU A 148 -6.84 -18.20 -5.41
C LEU A 148 -7.80 -17.37 -4.54
N GLY A 149 -7.93 -16.07 -4.81
CA GLY A 149 -8.83 -15.19 -4.10
C GLY A 149 -10.31 -15.51 -4.39
N TYR A 150 -11.14 -15.54 -3.35
CA TYR A 150 -12.58 -15.81 -3.48
C TYR A 150 -13.36 -14.81 -4.36
N ARG A 151 -12.77 -13.65 -4.66
CA ARG A 151 -13.35 -12.61 -5.54
C ARG A 151 -12.87 -12.72 -6.98
N THR A 152 -11.94 -13.64 -7.26
CA THR A 152 -11.36 -13.79 -8.58
C THR A 152 -12.40 -14.37 -9.55
N LYS A 153 -12.52 -13.70 -10.70
CA LYS A 153 -13.29 -14.21 -11.84
C LYS A 153 -12.42 -14.14 -13.08
N LEU A 154 -12.46 -15.18 -13.86
CA LEU A 154 -11.77 -15.33 -15.14
C LEU A 154 -12.86 -15.53 -16.19
N GLU A 155 -13.05 -14.57 -17.07
CA GLU A 155 -14.05 -14.62 -18.15
C GLU A 155 -13.34 -14.61 -19.50
N PRO A 156 -13.48 -15.68 -20.33
CA PRO A 156 -12.96 -15.68 -21.69
C PRO A 156 -13.59 -14.52 -22.48
N LYS A 157 -12.78 -13.72 -23.18
CA LYS A 157 -13.24 -12.65 -24.05
C LYS A 157 -13.00 -12.96 -25.51
N THR A 158 -11.85 -13.54 -25.82
CA THR A 158 -11.49 -14.02 -27.14
C THR A 158 -10.72 -15.34 -27.00
N GLU A 159 -10.36 -15.97 -28.12
CA GLU A 159 -9.49 -17.15 -28.12
C GLU A 159 -8.16 -16.91 -27.38
N PHE A 160 -7.64 -15.67 -27.41
CA PHE A 160 -6.33 -15.32 -26.85
C PHE A 160 -6.41 -14.39 -25.63
N SER A 161 -7.59 -14.06 -25.12
CA SER A 161 -7.74 -13.11 -24.02
C SER A 161 -8.77 -13.52 -22.99
N VAL A 162 -8.44 -13.25 -21.73
CA VAL A 162 -9.27 -13.51 -20.55
C VAL A 162 -9.40 -12.22 -19.74
N LEU A 163 -10.63 -11.85 -19.42
CA LEU A 163 -10.87 -10.78 -18.46
C LEU A 163 -10.66 -11.31 -17.05
N PHE A 164 -9.72 -10.70 -16.34
CA PHE A 164 -9.43 -11.00 -14.94
C PHE A 164 -10.01 -9.91 -14.04
N THR A 165 -10.86 -10.28 -13.09
CA THR A 165 -11.40 -9.38 -12.07
C THR A 165 -11.10 -9.92 -10.66
N GLY A 166 -11.16 -9.07 -9.65
CA GLY A 166 -10.86 -9.45 -8.26
C GLY A 166 -9.44 -9.18 -7.81
N GLN A 167 -8.74 -8.23 -8.44
CA GLN A 167 -7.39 -7.82 -8.08
C GLN A 167 -7.35 -7.30 -6.63
N LEU A 168 -6.31 -7.71 -5.87
CA LEU A 168 -6.09 -7.28 -4.49
C LEU A 168 -5.61 -5.83 -4.37
N LYS A 169 -4.97 -5.30 -5.44
CA LYS A 169 -4.59 -3.88 -5.53
C LYS A 169 -5.33 -3.27 -6.71
N HIS A 170 -6.32 -2.44 -6.43
CA HIS A 170 -6.83 -1.49 -7.40
C HIS A 170 -5.76 -0.43 -7.66
N GLN A 171 -4.98 -0.59 -8.70
CA GLN A 171 -4.49 0.56 -9.44
C GLN A 171 -5.68 1.03 -10.26
N GLY A 172 -6.00 2.34 -10.19
CA GLY A 172 -7.14 2.89 -10.91
C GLY A 172 -7.16 2.40 -12.36
N VAL A 173 -8.38 2.27 -12.87
CA VAL A 173 -8.67 1.85 -14.23
C VAL A 173 -7.71 2.58 -15.17
N LEU A 174 -6.74 1.86 -15.72
CA LEU A 174 -6.09 2.28 -16.95
C LEU A 174 -7.09 1.92 -18.05
N ASP A 175 -7.96 2.88 -18.35
CA ASP A 175 -8.70 2.86 -19.60
C ASP A 175 -7.68 2.94 -20.74
N GLY A 176 -7.61 1.95 -21.54
CA GLY A 176 -6.93 1.97 -22.82
C GLY A 176 -5.68 1.08 -22.93
N PHE A 177 -5.92 -0.12 -23.41
CA PHE A 177 -5.20 -0.74 -24.53
C PHE A 177 -6.19 -1.68 -25.22
#